data_08e491208e4ea3f28f0d5ec6d0b028d5
#
_entry.id   08e491208e4ea3f28f0d5ec6d0b028d5
#
_cell.length_a   1.000
_cell.length_b   1.000
_cell.length_c   1.000
_cell.angle_alpha   90.00
_cell.angle_beta   90.00
_cell.angle_gamma   90.00
#
_symmetry.space_group_name_H-M   'P 1'
#
loop_
_entity.id
_entity.type
_entity.pdbx_description
1 polymer ?
#
loop_
_entity_poly.entity_id
_entity_poly.type
_entity_poly.pdbx_seq_one_letter_code
_entity_poly.pdbx_strand_id
1 'polypeptide(L)' 'MIPSLVDVIRPTTLIEAPRLGRRLGVKLTIATETFQHTGSFKFRAAANVAAKVPHPVLIAASSGNFGQALARAATLAGK' A
#
# COMPACT_ATOMS: atom_id res chain seq x y z
N MET A 1 10.10 18.69 3.05
CA MET A 1 10.52 17.47 3.80
C MET A 1 9.71 16.27 3.31
N ILE A 2 10.37 15.15 3.07
CA ILE A 2 9.70 13.91 2.68
C ILE A 2 9.11 13.28 3.93
N PRO A 3 7.78 12.99 3.98
CA PRO A 3 7.18 12.32 5.12
C PRO A 3 7.80 10.94 5.36
N SER A 4 7.87 10.50 6.60
CA SER A 4 8.29 9.14 6.91
C SER A 4 7.24 8.14 6.44
N LEU A 5 7.65 6.89 6.21
CA LEU A 5 6.71 5.82 5.83
C LEU A 5 5.64 5.61 6.90
N VAL A 6 6.00 5.78 8.17
CA VAL A 6 5.05 5.62 9.28
C VAL A 6 3.92 6.63 9.18
N ASP A 7 4.20 7.85 8.72
CA ASP A 7 3.20 8.91 8.63
C ASP A 7 2.34 8.81 7.37
N VAL A 8 2.84 8.14 6.33
CA VAL A 8 2.20 8.08 5.02
C VAL A 8 1.37 6.83 4.84
N ILE A 9 1.90 5.67 5.23
CA ILE A 9 1.23 4.38 5.06
C ILE A 9 0.10 4.23 6.08
N ARG A 10 -1.10 3.90 5.58
CA ARG A 10 -2.24 3.59 6.44
C ARG A 10 -2.07 2.20 7.05
N PRO A 11 -2.55 1.99 8.28
CA PRO A 11 -2.52 0.66 8.89
C PRO A 11 -3.31 -0.36 8.07
N THR A 12 -2.83 -1.60 8.05
CA THR A 12 -3.57 -2.72 7.48
C THR A 12 -4.85 -2.95 8.27
N THR A 13 -5.97 -3.15 7.59
CA THR A 13 -7.25 -3.46 8.22
C THR A 13 -7.35 -4.96 8.46
N LEU A 14 -7.70 -5.34 9.68
CA LEU A 14 -7.93 -6.74 10.05
C LEU A 14 -9.42 -7.00 10.13
N ILE A 15 -9.87 -8.05 9.44
CA ILE A 15 -11.28 -8.44 9.37
C ILE A 15 -11.41 -9.88 9.85
N GLU A 16 -12.24 -10.09 10.88
CA GLU A 16 -12.63 -11.44 11.29
C GLU A 16 -13.61 -12.02 10.25
N ALA A 17 -13.36 -13.25 9.82
CA ALA A 17 -14.19 -13.92 8.81
C ALA A 17 -14.75 -15.24 9.36
N PRO A 18 -15.71 -15.19 10.30
CA PRO A 18 -16.20 -16.39 10.99
C PRO A 18 -16.95 -17.35 10.09
N ARG A 19 -17.70 -16.86 9.11
CA ARG A 19 -18.46 -17.72 8.20
C ARG A 19 -17.54 -18.52 7.29
N LEU A 20 -16.60 -17.85 6.65
CA LEU A 20 -15.62 -18.51 5.80
C LEU A 20 -14.71 -19.42 6.63
N GLY A 21 -14.32 -19.00 7.82
CA GLY A 21 -13.51 -19.79 8.74
C GLY A 21 -14.20 -21.10 9.09
N ARG A 22 -15.52 -21.06 9.38
CA ARG A 22 -16.28 -22.29 9.65
C ARG A 22 -16.30 -23.23 8.46
N ARG A 23 -16.44 -22.70 7.25
CA ARG A 23 -16.41 -23.53 6.04
C ARG A 23 -15.06 -24.19 5.81
N LEU A 24 -13.99 -23.53 6.21
CA LEU A 24 -12.61 -24.04 6.06
C LEU A 24 -12.14 -24.83 7.28
N GLY A 25 -12.90 -24.82 8.38
CA GLY A 25 -12.50 -25.51 9.61
C GLY A 25 -11.38 -24.80 10.35
N VAL A 26 -11.26 -23.48 10.23
CA VAL A 26 -10.22 -22.68 10.88
C VAL A 26 -10.79 -21.40 11.48
N LYS A 27 -10.05 -20.80 12.40
CA LYS A 27 -10.28 -19.42 12.82
C LYS A 27 -9.56 -18.51 11.83
N LEU A 28 -10.33 -17.72 11.07
CA LEU A 28 -9.78 -16.95 9.96
C LEU A 28 -9.85 -15.45 10.24
N THR A 29 -8.71 -14.79 10.09
CA THR A 29 -8.61 -13.33 10.07
C THR A 29 -8.01 -12.91 8.73
N ILE A 30 -8.61 -11.93 8.07
CA ILE A 30 -8.13 -11.42 6.80
C ILE A 30 -7.46 -10.07 7.04
N ALA A 31 -6.21 -9.93 6.58
CA ALA A 31 -5.49 -8.66 6.56
C ALA A 31 -5.68 -8.03 5.18
N THR A 32 -6.39 -6.92 5.11
CA THR A 32 -6.69 -6.30 3.81
C THR A 32 -6.05 -4.92 3.68
N GLU A 33 -5.59 -4.61 2.48
CA GLU A 33 -5.08 -3.31 2.09
C GLU A 33 -6.10 -2.51 1.25
N THR A 34 -7.37 -2.90 1.28
CA THR A 34 -8.44 -2.22 0.52
C THR A 34 -8.51 -0.73 0.86
N PHE A 35 -8.26 -0.36 2.11
CA PHE A 35 -8.32 1.02 2.56
C PHE A 35 -6.97 1.74 2.53
N GLN A 36 -5.94 1.11 2.00
CA GLN A 36 -4.65 1.74 1.77
C GLN A 36 -4.76 2.79 0.66
N HIS A 37 -3.82 3.74 0.61
CA HIS A 37 -3.73 4.64 -0.53
C HIS A 37 -3.73 3.83 -1.83
N THR A 38 -4.51 4.25 -2.80
CA THR A 38 -4.74 3.59 -4.10
C THR A 38 -5.33 2.18 -4.01
N GLY A 39 -5.77 1.74 -2.82
CA GLY A 39 -6.59 0.56 -2.64
C GLY A 39 -5.87 -0.78 -2.81
N SER A 40 -4.54 -0.82 -2.73
CA SER A 40 -3.81 -2.08 -2.84
C SER A 40 -2.55 -2.09 -1.98
N PHE A 41 -1.99 -3.30 -1.77
CA PHE A 41 -0.76 -3.46 -1.00
C PHE A 41 0.47 -2.85 -1.68
N LYS A 42 0.40 -2.57 -2.97
CA LYS A 42 1.52 -2.02 -3.74
C LYS A 42 1.98 -0.66 -3.23
N PHE A 43 1.09 0.08 -2.56
CA PHE A 43 1.46 1.39 -2.03
C PHE A 43 2.59 1.30 -1.00
N ARG A 44 2.69 0.23 -0.22
CA ARG A 44 3.78 0.07 0.75
C ARG A 44 5.14 0.06 0.08
N ALA A 45 5.29 -0.72 -0.99
CA ALA A 45 6.52 -0.75 -1.77
C ALA A 45 6.79 0.58 -2.46
N ALA A 46 5.76 1.17 -3.06
CA ALA A 46 5.89 2.45 -3.77
C ALA A 46 6.31 3.59 -2.84
N ALA A 47 5.73 3.65 -1.65
CA ALA A 47 6.10 4.67 -0.65
C ALA A 47 7.55 4.50 -0.20
N ASN A 48 8.00 3.26 -0.01
CA ASN A 48 9.38 2.98 0.36
C ASN A 48 10.35 3.45 -0.72
N VAL A 49 10.05 3.17 -1.99
CA VAL A 49 10.88 3.61 -3.13
C VAL A 49 10.89 5.13 -3.22
N ALA A 50 9.71 5.76 -3.17
CA ALA A 50 9.61 7.21 -3.30
C ALA A 50 10.34 7.95 -2.17
N ALA A 51 10.35 7.38 -0.97
CA ALA A 51 11.06 7.99 0.17
C ALA A 51 12.57 7.84 0.08
N LYS A 52 13.06 6.71 -0.47
CA LYS A 52 14.49 6.38 -0.46
C LYS A 52 15.25 6.83 -1.70
N VAL A 53 14.61 6.88 -2.86
CA VAL A 53 15.27 7.29 -4.11
C VAL A 53 15.46 8.80 -4.08
N PRO A 54 16.70 9.29 -4.28
CA PRO A 54 16.98 10.74 -4.17
C PRO A 54 16.53 11.56 -5.37
N HIS A 55 16.17 10.92 -6.48
CA HIS A 55 15.83 11.62 -7.71
C HIS A 55 14.46 12.28 -7.62
N PRO A 56 14.29 13.49 -8.23
CA PRO A 56 13.01 14.20 -8.17
C PRO A 56 11.95 13.65 -9.12
N VAL A 57 12.34 12.80 -10.08
CA VAL A 57 11.41 12.20 -11.05
C VAL A 57 11.53 10.69 -10.97
N LEU A 58 10.40 10.02 -10.87
CA LEU A 58 10.30 8.56 -10.85
C LEU A 58 9.54 8.08 -12.08
N ILE A 59 9.98 6.97 -12.65
CA ILE A 59 9.35 6.36 -13.83
C ILE A 59 9.00 4.92 -13.48
N ALA A 60 7.81 4.48 -13.88
CA ALA A 60 7.39 3.11 -13.73
C ALA A 60 6.77 2.61 -15.03
N ALA A 61 7.03 1.34 -15.34
CA ALA A 61 6.32 0.60 -16.39
C ALA A 61 5.39 -0.39 -15.69
N SER A 62 4.11 -0.09 -15.67
CA SER A 62 3.13 -0.87 -14.92
C SER A 62 1.78 -0.81 -15.61
N SER A 63 1.08 -1.95 -15.65
CA SER A 63 -0.28 -2.04 -16.21
C SER A 63 -1.38 -1.67 -15.21
N GLY A 64 -1.06 -1.38 -13.96
CA GLY A 64 -2.12 -1.13 -12.97
C GLY A 64 -1.63 -0.64 -11.62
N ASN A 65 -1.78 -1.48 -10.60
CA ASN A 65 -1.69 -1.05 -9.20
C ASN A 65 -0.37 -0.40 -8.80
N PHE A 66 0.76 -0.91 -9.30
CA PHE A 66 2.05 -0.31 -8.92
C PHE A 66 2.21 1.09 -9.52
N GLY A 67 1.79 1.30 -10.77
CA GLY A 67 1.87 2.62 -11.41
C GLY A 67 1.05 3.66 -10.66
N GLN A 68 -0.18 3.32 -10.29
CA GLN A 68 -1.03 4.18 -9.47
C GLN A 68 -0.41 4.48 -8.11
N ALA A 69 0.10 3.44 -7.46
CA ALA A 69 0.71 3.56 -6.14
C ALA A 69 1.96 4.45 -6.19
N LEU A 70 2.81 4.28 -7.20
CA LEU A 70 4.01 5.08 -7.35
C LEU A 70 3.68 6.54 -7.63
N ALA A 71 2.70 6.82 -8.48
CA ALA A 71 2.26 8.19 -8.75
C ALA A 71 1.80 8.89 -7.47
N ARG A 72 0.99 8.22 -6.66
CA ARG A 72 0.52 8.78 -5.39
C ARG A 72 1.66 8.96 -4.40
N ALA A 73 2.52 7.97 -4.26
CA ALA A 73 3.66 8.02 -3.35
C ALA A 73 4.64 9.14 -3.74
N ALA A 74 4.90 9.31 -5.03
CA ALA A 74 5.76 10.38 -5.53
C ALA A 74 5.17 11.75 -5.19
N THR A 75 3.87 11.95 -5.40
CA THR A 75 3.20 13.20 -5.03
C THR A 75 3.35 13.49 -3.54
N LEU A 76 3.13 12.49 -2.68
CA LEU A 76 3.27 12.65 -1.24
C LEU A 76 4.71 12.91 -0.81
N ALA A 77 5.69 12.44 -1.58
CA ALA A 77 7.12 12.67 -1.34
C ALA A 77 7.63 13.95 -2.00
N GLY A 78 6.78 14.73 -2.64
CA GLY A 78 7.19 15.96 -3.30
C GLY A 78 7.88 15.75 -4.63
N LYS A 79 7.58 14.68 -5.33
CA LYS A 79 8.23 14.30 -6.60
C LYS A 79 7.27 14.28 -7.76
#